data_713d4a80a35e709f55c0d19d18d4bd9c
#
_entry.id   713d4a80a35e709f55c0d19d18d4bd9c
#
_cell.length_a   1.000
_cell.length_b   1.000
_cell.length_c   1.000
_cell.angle_alpha   90.00
_cell.angle_beta   90.00
_cell.angle_gamma   90.00
#
_symmetry.space_group_name_H-M   'P 1'
#
loop_
_entity.id
_entity.type
_entity.pdbx_description
1 polymer ?
#
loop_
_entity_poly.entity_id
_entity_poly.type
_entity_poly.pdbx_seq_one_letter_code
_entity_poly.pdbx_strand_id
1 'polypeptide(L)'
;MRPKFFLSLLLLFNGLAFGQGSTSYSGYIDLYYMAHLSDNSLINLPYRMFDLTLQHQNENLEIYADLAMEYAPKSHSHYLSSSTPQDFLWDLRELYLTWYTNFGEIKVGKQIHTWGSVDENSPLDVVNAFDYYYLFFQGSDRKLGSYSAALNVYFNNWKFGAVLSPFHQTNRFPLNDPEFPISLPIIPEEKQMFDLGGNPFEFGAFLERSFSMGDLRLSFFQGYDRMFNFTGINAWGQGASLDRPRLDILFGYRKTDVMGLGGTILSEWFTVRGDFALFGTHDVNNNIGRYHDGELYSQSLNEYAYAATEGIAAYDSLHLSYPMNENVDYFQTTIQMETELPYDIIFTTQFFHYDTLNYSSNILPINDTINIPNFNFASGSFNPKNLFTPGLGTPLAVLSKQTVLFSLEKTFLDNQLKINILSLFDIANPEDSTKTFDIWGSLWGFTAEYDVTQNLKFLLGITNIKGKDDHPDKELYRFNQMESFSHIRMEIKYFF
;
A
#
# COMPACT_ATOMS: atom_id res chain seq x y z
N MET A 1 -12.08 -16.10 10.77
CA MET A 1 -12.32 -17.42 10.10
C MET A 1 -12.91 -18.44 11.05
N ARG A 2 -13.89 -19.26 10.61
CA ARG A 2 -14.51 -20.26 11.48
C ARG A 2 -13.55 -21.46 11.65
N PRO A 3 -13.43 -22.08 12.85
CA PRO A 3 -12.53 -23.21 13.09
C PRO A 3 -12.75 -24.43 12.15
N LYS A 4 -13.91 -24.50 11.53
CA LYS A 4 -14.24 -25.53 10.52
C LYS A 4 -13.38 -25.42 9.22
N PHE A 5 -12.90 -24.20 8.88
CA PHE A 5 -12.07 -24.01 7.69
C PHE A 5 -10.65 -24.58 7.89
N PHE A 6 -10.10 -24.39 9.08
CA PHE A 6 -8.78 -24.92 9.46
C PHE A 6 -8.78 -26.46 9.45
N LEU A 7 -9.83 -27.07 9.99
CA LEU A 7 -10.00 -28.51 9.98
C LEU A 7 -10.16 -29.06 8.55
N SER A 8 -10.86 -28.32 7.69
CA SER A 8 -11.02 -28.71 6.27
C SER A 8 -9.71 -28.61 5.49
N LEU A 9 -8.89 -27.61 5.75
CA LEU A 9 -7.58 -27.44 5.14
C LEU A 9 -6.63 -28.59 5.56
N LEU A 10 -6.59 -28.90 6.85
CA LEU A 10 -5.82 -30.05 7.41
C LEU A 10 -6.29 -31.39 6.84
N LEU A 11 -7.60 -31.59 6.66
CA LEU A 11 -8.15 -32.80 6.06
C LEU A 11 -7.84 -32.89 4.57
N LEU A 12 -7.78 -31.78 3.85
CA LEU A 12 -7.42 -31.72 2.43
C LEU A 12 -5.95 -32.11 2.25
N PHE A 13 -5.05 -31.61 3.08
CA PHE A 13 -3.63 -32.01 3.06
C PHE A 13 -3.42 -33.45 3.49
N ASN A 14 -4.16 -33.96 4.48
CA ASN A 14 -4.10 -35.39 4.82
C ASN A 14 -4.61 -36.29 3.67
N GLY A 15 -5.67 -35.87 2.96
CA GLY A 15 -6.17 -36.58 1.78
C GLY A 15 -5.16 -36.60 0.63
N LEU A 16 -4.36 -35.56 0.45
CA LEU A 16 -3.30 -35.46 -0.55
C LEU A 16 -2.04 -36.25 -0.17
N ALA A 17 -1.76 -36.41 1.13
CA ALA A 17 -0.61 -37.18 1.61
C ALA A 17 -0.68 -38.67 1.26
N PHE A 18 -1.82 -39.22 0.81
CA PHE A 18 -1.96 -40.56 0.31
C PHE A 18 -1.68 -40.71 -1.20
N GLY A 19 -1.38 -39.58 -1.93
CA GLY A 19 -0.96 -39.60 -3.32
C GLY A 19 0.55 -39.74 -3.46
N GLN A 20 1.03 -40.06 -4.68
CA GLN A 20 2.45 -40.00 -5.01
C GLN A 20 2.84 -38.50 -5.06
N GLY A 21 3.62 -38.03 -4.10
CA GLY A 21 4.08 -36.64 -4.02
C GLY A 21 4.89 -36.39 -2.74
N SER A 22 5.55 -35.23 -2.66
CA SER A 22 6.25 -34.75 -1.46
C SER A 22 5.48 -33.65 -0.79
N THR A 23 5.36 -33.71 0.54
CA THR A 23 4.79 -32.66 1.35
C THR A 23 5.88 -32.06 2.22
N SER A 24 6.01 -30.74 2.22
CA SER A 24 6.90 -29.99 3.09
C SER A 24 6.09 -28.95 3.88
N TYR A 25 6.58 -28.63 5.04
CA TYR A 25 6.09 -27.54 5.85
C TYR A 25 7.25 -26.74 6.44
N SER A 26 7.05 -25.48 6.66
CA SER A 26 7.98 -24.58 7.33
C SER A 26 7.18 -23.46 7.98
N GLY A 27 7.80 -22.78 8.92
CA GLY A 27 7.13 -21.67 9.57
C GLY A 27 7.97 -21.05 10.65
N TYR A 28 7.38 -20.09 11.36
CA TYR A 28 8.04 -19.46 12.50
C TYR A 28 7.04 -19.05 13.58
N ILE A 29 7.58 -18.87 14.77
CA ILE A 29 6.93 -18.17 15.87
C ILE A 29 7.79 -16.95 16.17
N ASP A 30 7.18 -15.78 16.27
CA ASP A 30 7.81 -14.50 16.51
C ASP A 30 7.28 -13.87 17.80
N LEU A 31 8.20 -13.53 18.72
CA LEU A 31 7.92 -12.73 19.90
C LEU A 31 8.50 -11.34 19.68
N TYR A 32 7.62 -10.36 19.68
CA TYR A 32 7.90 -9.01 19.24
C TYR A 32 7.69 -8.00 20.38
N TYR A 33 8.63 -7.06 20.48
CA TYR A 33 8.54 -5.90 21.37
C TYR A 33 8.95 -4.64 20.63
N MET A 34 8.19 -3.57 20.77
CA MET A 34 8.47 -2.28 20.16
C MET A 34 8.09 -1.14 21.10
N ALA A 35 8.94 -0.13 21.23
CA ALA A 35 8.71 1.00 22.10
C ALA A 35 9.23 2.31 21.48
N HIS A 36 8.57 3.43 21.78
CA HIS A 36 8.98 4.77 21.36
C HIS A 36 10.34 5.13 21.97
N LEU A 37 11.21 5.81 21.21
CA LEU A 37 12.49 6.32 21.71
C LEU A 37 12.30 7.54 22.64
N SER A 38 11.19 8.25 22.53
CA SER A 38 10.93 9.49 23.26
C SER A 38 10.65 9.26 24.75
N ASP A 39 9.86 8.25 25.08
CA ASP A 39 9.34 8.01 26.43
C ASP A 39 9.31 6.54 26.87
N ASN A 40 9.79 5.64 26.02
CA ASN A 40 9.78 4.19 26.20
C ASN A 40 8.36 3.59 26.31
N SER A 41 7.32 4.31 25.91
CA SER A 41 5.97 3.75 25.83
C SER A 41 5.90 2.65 24.79
N LEU A 42 5.07 1.64 25.04
CA LEU A 42 4.92 0.49 24.16
C LEU A 42 4.13 0.89 22.89
N ILE A 43 4.63 0.49 21.74
CA ILE A 43 3.92 0.60 20.46
C ILE A 43 3.15 -0.69 20.21
N ASN A 44 1.83 -0.60 20.16
CA ASN A 44 0.91 -1.74 20.12
C ASN A 44 0.40 -2.03 18.70
N LEU A 45 1.27 -2.01 17.70
CA LEU A 45 0.90 -2.41 16.34
C LEU A 45 0.73 -3.92 16.22
N PRO A 46 -0.21 -4.41 15.39
CA PRO A 46 -0.34 -5.83 15.11
C PRO A 46 0.89 -6.36 14.38
N TYR A 47 1.32 -7.57 14.74
CA TYR A 47 2.43 -8.26 14.09
C TYR A 47 2.14 -9.75 13.90
N ARG A 48 2.82 -10.37 12.94
CA ARG A 48 2.66 -11.81 12.67
C ARG A 48 3.42 -12.62 13.70
N MET A 49 2.68 -13.09 14.71
CA MET A 49 3.24 -13.90 15.77
C MET A 49 3.51 -15.35 15.32
N PHE A 50 2.76 -15.84 14.35
CA PHE A 50 2.90 -17.21 13.83
C PHE A 50 2.69 -17.19 12.31
N ASP A 51 3.49 -18.00 11.62
CA ASP A 51 3.37 -18.21 10.18
C ASP A 51 3.61 -19.68 9.88
N LEU A 52 2.81 -20.25 8.99
CA LEU A 52 2.89 -21.65 8.56
C LEU A 52 2.70 -21.75 7.07
N THR A 53 3.75 -22.16 6.39
CA THR A 53 3.74 -22.52 4.97
C THR A 53 3.59 -24.02 4.82
N LEU A 54 2.67 -24.44 3.97
CA LEU A 54 2.44 -25.83 3.58
C LEU A 54 2.55 -25.94 2.06
N GLN A 55 3.35 -26.89 1.58
CA GLN A 55 3.52 -27.17 0.16
C GLN A 55 3.38 -28.66 -0.10
N HIS A 56 2.53 -29.03 -1.05
CA HIS A 56 2.43 -30.37 -1.55
C HIS A 56 2.64 -30.39 -3.05
N GLN A 57 3.63 -31.16 -3.52
CA GLN A 57 3.99 -31.22 -4.93
C GLN A 57 3.92 -32.67 -5.42
N ASN A 58 3.26 -32.85 -6.54
CA ASN A 58 3.28 -34.04 -7.39
C ASN A 58 3.90 -33.64 -8.75
N GLU A 59 4.16 -34.59 -9.66
CA GLU A 59 4.85 -34.39 -10.95
C GLU A 59 4.44 -33.07 -11.68
N ASN A 60 3.15 -32.81 -11.80
CA ASN A 60 2.63 -31.65 -12.57
C ASN A 60 1.76 -30.70 -11.76
N LEU A 61 1.54 -30.97 -10.49
CA LEU A 61 0.65 -30.18 -9.64
C LEU A 61 1.34 -29.80 -8.34
N GLU A 62 1.15 -28.59 -7.92
CA GLU A 62 1.58 -28.07 -6.62
C GLU A 62 0.40 -27.38 -5.95
N ILE A 63 0.21 -27.66 -4.66
CA ILE A 63 -0.68 -26.91 -3.79
C ILE A 63 0.19 -26.19 -2.77
N TYR A 64 0.01 -24.89 -2.68
CA TYR A 64 0.71 -24.03 -1.75
C TYR A 64 -0.30 -23.33 -0.85
N ALA A 65 0.00 -23.27 0.46
CA ALA A 65 -0.77 -22.51 1.43
C ALA A 65 0.18 -21.80 2.40
N ASP A 66 -0.09 -20.52 2.65
CA ASP A 66 0.58 -19.69 3.63
C ASP A 66 -0.48 -19.11 4.57
N LEU A 67 -0.36 -19.45 5.86
CA LEU A 67 -1.30 -19.10 6.91
C LEU A 67 -0.57 -18.38 8.04
N ALA A 68 -0.93 -17.15 8.28
CA ALA A 68 -0.40 -16.34 9.37
C ALA A 68 -1.41 -16.14 10.49
N MET A 69 -0.91 -15.92 11.69
CA MET A 69 -1.67 -15.41 12.83
C MET A 69 -1.03 -14.12 13.32
N GLU A 70 -1.79 -13.04 13.25
CA GLU A 70 -1.40 -11.76 13.82
C GLU A 70 -1.87 -11.65 15.26
N TYR A 71 -1.04 -11.06 16.08
CA TYR A 71 -1.34 -10.66 17.44
C TYR A 71 -1.28 -9.13 17.54
N ALA A 72 -2.31 -8.52 18.10
CA ALA A 72 -2.36 -7.09 18.40
C ALA A 72 -2.21 -6.90 19.91
N PRO A 73 -1.00 -6.49 20.42
CA PRO A 73 -0.83 -6.23 21.84
C PRO A 73 -1.71 -5.05 22.26
N LYS A 74 -2.38 -5.16 23.41
CA LYS A 74 -3.23 -4.10 23.95
C LYS A 74 -2.68 -3.65 25.30
N SER A 75 -2.45 -2.35 25.45
CA SER A 75 -2.04 -1.76 26.72
C SER A 75 -3.17 -1.72 27.76
N HIS A 76 -4.43 -1.77 27.32
CA HIS A 76 -5.61 -1.73 28.16
C HIS A 76 -6.62 -2.79 27.75
N SER A 77 -7.23 -3.46 28.72
CA SER A 77 -8.31 -4.40 28.46
C SER A 77 -9.59 -3.63 28.10
N HIS A 78 -9.92 -3.57 26.81
CA HIS A 78 -11.16 -3.00 26.30
C HIS A 78 -12.29 -4.05 26.18
N TYR A 79 -12.14 -5.21 26.82
CA TYR A 79 -13.12 -6.30 26.74
C TYR A 79 -14.52 -5.90 27.18
N LEU A 80 -14.64 -4.90 28.04
CA LEU A 80 -15.94 -4.38 28.48
C LEU A 80 -16.56 -3.39 27.49
N SER A 81 -15.78 -2.78 26.63
CA SER A 81 -16.23 -1.77 25.66
C SER A 81 -16.33 -2.30 24.23
N SER A 82 -15.74 -3.45 23.91
CA SER A 82 -15.77 -4.05 22.59
C SER A 82 -16.68 -5.26 22.57
N SER A 83 -17.65 -5.29 21.64
CA SER A 83 -18.51 -6.45 21.39
C SER A 83 -17.74 -7.63 20.76
N THR A 84 -16.58 -7.38 20.17
CA THR A 84 -15.74 -8.37 19.49
C THR A 84 -14.25 -8.08 19.72
N PRO A 85 -13.71 -8.33 20.94
CA PRO A 85 -12.28 -8.18 21.18
C PRO A 85 -11.52 -9.24 20.37
N GLN A 86 -10.69 -8.77 19.43
CA GLN A 86 -9.85 -9.65 18.61
C GLN A 86 -8.39 -9.31 18.89
N ASP A 87 -7.76 -10.11 19.77
CA ASP A 87 -6.33 -10.04 20.01
C ASP A 87 -5.55 -10.81 18.95
N PHE A 88 -6.21 -11.78 18.31
CA PHE A 88 -5.63 -12.64 17.28
C PHE A 88 -6.47 -12.57 16.00
N LEU A 89 -5.77 -12.35 14.88
CA LEU A 89 -6.36 -12.39 13.54
C LEU A 89 -5.67 -13.48 12.72
N TRP A 90 -6.46 -14.42 12.19
CA TRP A 90 -5.96 -15.39 11.23
C TRP A 90 -6.03 -14.79 9.82
N ASP A 91 -4.91 -14.81 9.12
CA ASP A 91 -4.79 -14.39 7.73
C ASP A 91 -4.35 -15.56 6.86
N LEU A 92 -5.17 -15.92 5.90
CA LEU A 92 -4.76 -16.79 4.80
C LEU A 92 -4.06 -15.92 3.77
N ARG A 93 -2.73 -15.86 3.82
CA ARG A 93 -1.92 -15.00 2.97
C ARG A 93 -1.95 -15.47 1.53
N GLU A 94 -1.71 -16.76 1.32
CA GLU A 94 -1.75 -17.39 0.03
C GLU A 94 -2.43 -18.76 0.11
N LEU A 95 -3.14 -19.14 -0.93
CA LEU A 95 -3.66 -20.48 -1.17
C LEU A 95 -3.92 -20.65 -2.65
N TYR A 96 -3.06 -21.36 -3.33
CA TYR A 96 -3.18 -21.56 -4.77
C TYR A 96 -2.77 -22.98 -5.22
N LEU A 97 -3.28 -23.34 -6.39
CA LEU A 97 -2.90 -24.50 -7.17
C LEU A 97 -2.03 -24.06 -8.34
N THR A 98 -0.86 -24.69 -8.52
CA THR A 98 -0.02 -24.55 -9.72
C THR A 98 -0.12 -25.80 -10.56
N TRP A 99 -0.41 -25.62 -11.83
CA TRP A 99 -0.33 -26.68 -12.82
C TRP A 99 0.83 -26.41 -13.78
N TYR A 100 1.82 -27.29 -13.72
CA TYR A 100 3.00 -27.24 -14.59
C TYR A 100 2.71 -27.94 -15.92
N THR A 101 2.98 -27.25 -17.01
CA THR A 101 2.80 -27.70 -18.37
C THR A 101 4.14 -27.73 -19.11
N ASN A 102 4.19 -28.32 -20.30
CA ASN A 102 5.42 -28.36 -21.10
C ASN A 102 5.87 -26.98 -21.61
N PHE A 103 5.01 -25.97 -21.57
CA PHE A 103 5.29 -24.62 -22.06
C PHE A 103 5.31 -23.55 -20.96
N GLY A 104 4.96 -23.92 -19.72
CA GLY A 104 4.89 -22.95 -18.62
C GLY A 104 4.05 -23.44 -17.45
N GLU A 105 3.47 -22.50 -16.71
CA GLU A 105 2.69 -22.77 -15.51
C GLU A 105 1.39 -21.97 -15.48
N ILE A 106 0.36 -22.56 -14.88
CA ILE A 106 -0.93 -21.92 -14.60
C ILE A 106 -1.14 -21.96 -13.09
N LYS A 107 -1.35 -20.80 -12.47
CA LYS A 107 -1.64 -20.67 -11.03
C LYS A 107 -3.05 -20.15 -10.82
N VAL A 108 -3.81 -20.75 -9.90
CA VAL A 108 -5.18 -20.31 -9.59
C VAL A 108 -5.38 -20.32 -8.09
N GLY A 109 -5.81 -19.20 -7.55
CA GLY A 109 -6.10 -19.03 -6.12
C GLY A 109 -5.72 -17.67 -5.57
N LYS A 110 -5.57 -17.57 -4.26
CA LYS A 110 -5.05 -16.38 -3.58
C LYS A 110 -3.53 -16.42 -3.64
N GLN A 111 -2.90 -15.46 -4.30
CA GLN A 111 -1.46 -15.45 -4.55
C GLN A 111 -0.86 -14.05 -4.58
N ILE A 112 0.43 -13.96 -4.26
CA ILE A 112 1.22 -12.74 -4.31
C ILE A 112 2.01 -12.71 -5.62
N HIS A 113 1.94 -11.60 -6.34
CA HIS A 113 2.66 -11.36 -7.58
C HIS A 113 3.80 -10.36 -7.37
N THR A 114 4.91 -10.56 -8.07
CA THR A 114 6.04 -9.64 -8.08
C THR A 114 6.43 -9.34 -9.51
N TRP A 115 6.21 -8.10 -9.93
CA TRP A 115 6.45 -7.68 -11.31
C TRP A 115 7.63 -6.71 -11.44
N GLY A 116 8.04 -6.08 -10.36
CA GLY A 116 9.18 -5.17 -10.36
C GLY A 116 10.52 -5.85 -10.52
N SER A 117 11.50 -5.11 -11.04
CA SER A 117 12.90 -5.50 -11.12
C SER A 117 13.69 -4.99 -9.91
N VAL A 118 13.31 -3.86 -9.32
CA VAL A 118 13.89 -3.36 -8.07
C VAL A 118 13.37 -4.17 -6.88
N ASP A 119 14.18 -4.30 -5.84
CA ASP A 119 13.89 -5.18 -4.71
C ASP A 119 12.65 -4.74 -3.93
N GLU A 120 12.56 -3.48 -3.60
CA GLU A 120 11.40 -2.89 -2.92
C GLU A 120 11.00 -1.59 -3.64
N ASN A 121 9.80 -1.12 -3.42
CA ASN A 121 9.32 0.15 -3.98
C ASN A 121 9.28 0.19 -5.51
N SER A 122 8.97 -0.93 -6.15
CA SER A 122 8.75 -0.95 -7.60
C SER A 122 7.40 -0.34 -7.97
N PRO A 123 7.35 0.62 -8.91
CA PRO A 123 6.11 1.10 -9.47
C PRO A 123 5.39 0.09 -10.37
N LEU A 124 6.03 -1.04 -10.70
CA LEU A 124 5.44 -2.13 -11.48
C LEU A 124 4.68 -3.15 -10.63
N ASP A 125 4.82 -3.09 -9.30
CA ASP A 125 4.12 -3.99 -8.37
C ASP A 125 2.67 -3.52 -8.13
N VAL A 126 1.87 -3.54 -9.19
CA VAL A 126 0.50 -3.00 -9.23
C VAL A 126 -0.59 -4.05 -9.03
N VAL A 127 -0.25 -5.33 -9.13
CA VAL A 127 -1.23 -6.42 -9.07
C VAL A 127 -1.75 -6.65 -7.66
N ASN A 128 -0.87 -6.55 -6.66
CA ASN A 128 -1.23 -6.77 -5.26
C ASN A 128 -1.44 -5.46 -4.50
N ALA A 129 -2.30 -5.54 -3.49
CA ALA A 129 -2.40 -4.53 -2.46
C ALA A 129 -1.26 -4.67 -1.45
N PHE A 130 -1.02 -3.61 -0.67
CA PHE A 130 -0.01 -3.56 0.38
C PHE A 130 -0.65 -3.51 1.77
N ASP A 131 0.03 -4.12 2.73
CA ASP A 131 -0.25 -4.01 4.15
C ASP A 131 0.64 -2.93 4.76
N TYR A 132 0.05 -1.79 5.07
CA TYR A 132 0.77 -0.63 5.59
C TYR A 132 1.22 -0.79 7.03
N TYR A 133 0.70 -1.73 7.82
CA TYR A 133 1.26 -2.06 9.13
C TYR A 133 2.71 -2.51 9.05
N TYR A 134 3.10 -3.12 7.92
CA TYR A 134 4.45 -3.64 7.69
C TYR A 134 5.34 -2.70 6.85
N LEU A 135 4.86 -1.49 6.53
CA LEU A 135 5.58 -0.55 5.66
C LEU A 135 6.96 -0.14 6.21
N PHE A 136 7.06 0.01 7.52
CA PHE A 136 8.29 0.48 8.19
C PHE A 136 9.18 -0.64 8.72
N PHE A 137 8.83 -1.90 8.45
CA PHE A 137 9.58 -3.06 8.93
C PHE A 137 10.36 -3.67 7.78
N GLN A 138 11.68 -3.51 7.84
CA GLN A 138 12.58 -4.11 6.87
C GLN A 138 12.47 -5.64 6.90
N GLY A 139 12.51 -6.26 5.71
CA GLY A 139 12.44 -7.71 5.57
C GLY A 139 11.07 -8.33 5.83
N SER A 140 10.04 -7.52 6.07
CA SER A 140 8.67 -8.00 6.21
C SER A 140 7.99 -8.10 4.85
N ASP A 141 7.26 -9.18 4.64
CA ASP A 141 6.41 -9.29 3.45
C ASP A 141 5.18 -8.39 3.60
N ARG A 142 5.15 -7.34 2.79
CA ARG A 142 4.16 -6.25 2.83
C ARG A 142 3.00 -6.44 1.86
N LYS A 143 3.09 -7.44 0.96
CA LYS A 143 2.05 -7.64 -0.05
C LYS A 143 0.92 -8.51 0.49
N LEU A 144 -0.29 -8.15 0.10
CA LEU A 144 -1.49 -8.94 0.35
C LEU A 144 -1.78 -9.80 -0.86
N GLY A 145 -2.02 -11.09 -0.66
CA GLY A 145 -2.37 -12.00 -1.75
C GLY A 145 -3.72 -11.65 -2.37
N SER A 146 -3.81 -11.64 -3.70
CA SER A 146 -5.05 -11.42 -4.45
C SER A 146 -5.59 -12.72 -5.05
N TYR A 147 -6.92 -12.86 -5.11
CA TYR A 147 -7.56 -13.97 -5.82
C TYR A 147 -7.41 -13.76 -7.32
N SER A 148 -6.67 -14.65 -7.97
CA SER A 148 -6.34 -14.50 -9.39
C SER A 148 -6.09 -15.84 -10.08
N ALA A 149 -6.17 -15.81 -11.41
CA ALA A 149 -5.60 -16.82 -12.29
C ALA A 149 -4.39 -16.19 -12.99
N ALA A 150 -3.25 -16.85 -12.93
CA ALA A 150 -2.02 -16.42 -13.56
C ALA A 150 -1.51 -17.48 -14.53
N LEU A 151 -0.99 -17.01 -15.67
CA LEU A 151 -0.34 -17.83 -16.70
C LEU A 151 1.08 -17.31 -16.91
N ASN A 152 2.07 -18.17 -16.85
CA ASN A 152 3.43 -17.90 -17.29
C ASN A 152 3.81 -18.88 -18.39
N VAL A 153 4.27 -18.35 -19.52
CA VAL A 153 4.75 -19.12 -20.68
C VAL A 153 6.21 -18.82 -20.90
N TYR A 154 7.02 -19.86 -21.08
CA TYR A 154 8.46 -19.76 -21.30
C TYR A 154 8.82 -20.23 -22.70
N PHE A 155 9.51 -19.39 -23.45
CA PHE A 155 9.97 -19.71 -24.80
C PHE A 155 11.37 -19.16 -25.03
N ASN A 156 12.36 -20.03 -25.10
CA ASN A 156 13.78 -19.63 -25.15
C ASN A 156 14.12 -18.63 -24.02
N ASN A 157 14.56 -17.41 -24.41
CA ASN A 157 14.90 -16.33 -23.48
C ASN A 157 13.71 -15.37 -23.23
N TRP A 158 12.50 -15.74 -23.60
CA TRP A 158 11.31 -14.95 -23.41
C TRP A 158 10.43 -15.58 -22.34
N LYS A 159 9.85 -14.73 -21.51
CA LYS A 159 8.77 -15.07 -20.58
C LYS A 159 7.58 -14.16 -20.87
N PHE A 160 6.44 -14.75 -21.11
CA PHE A 160 5.16 -14.06 -21.15
C PHE A 160 4.39 -14.41 -19.89
N GLY A 161 3.88 -13.40 -19.18
CA GLY A 161 3.00 -13.56 -18.03
C GLY A 161 1.70 -12.82 -18.24
N ALA A 162 0.61 -13.40 -17.73
CA ALA A 162 -0.70 -12.75 -17.66
C ALA A 162 -1.37 -13.07 -16.34
N VAL A 163 -2.12 -12.13 -15.81
CA VAL A 163 -2.87 -12.24 -14.56
C VAL A 163 -4.28 -11.71 -14.76
N LEU A 164 -5.23 -12.38 -14.12
CA LEU A 164 -6.64 -12.09 -14.18
C LEU A 164 -7.22 -12.16 -12.78
N SER A 165 -7.74 -11.07 -12.24
CA SER A 165 -8.39 -11.02 -10.93
C SER A 165 -9.87 -10.62 -11.09
N PRO A 166 -10.80 -11.44 -10.60
CA PRO A 166 -12.22 -11.10 -10.60
C PRO A 166 -12.63 -10.19 -9.45
N PHE A 167 -11.69 -9.87 -8.55
CA PHE A 167 -11.94 -9.07 -7.35
C PHE A 167 -10.91 -7.95 -7.23
N HIS A 168 -11.39 -6.78 -6.85
CA HIS A 168 -10.54 -5.69 -6.40
C HIS A 168 -10.16 -5.89 -4.94
N GLN A 169 -8.88 -5.69 -4.60
CA GLN A 169 -8.38 -5.72 -3.24
C GLN A 169 -7.72 -4.38 -2.90
N THR A 170 -8.12 -3.80 -1.79
CA THR A 170 -7.58 -2.53 -1.29
C THR A 170 -6.36 -2.74 -0.41
N ASN A 171 -5.53 -1.73 -0.29
CA ASN A 171 -4.48 -1.69 0.73
C ASN A 171 -5.11 -1.81 2.13
N ARG A 172 -4.44 -2.53 3.02
CA ARG A 172 -4.76 -2.50 4.44
C ARG A 172 -4.09 -1.29 5.07
N PHE A 173 -4.84 -0.20 5.15
CA PHE A 173 -4.35 1.04 5.73
C PHE A 173 -4.83 1.15 7.18
N PRO A 174 -3.95 1.38 8.17
CA PRO A 174 -4.32 1.44 9.60
C PRO A 174 -4.99 2.77 9.94
N LEU A 175 -6.17 2.98 9.39
CA LEU A 175 -7.01 4.14 9.70
C LEU A 175 -7.49 4.06 11.15
N ASN A 176 -7.48 5.17 11.87
CA ASN A 176 -7.89 5.24 13.28
C ASN A 176 -7.02 4.46 14.27
N ASP A 177 -5.87 3.94 13.86
CA ASP A 177 -4.91 3.36 14.79
C ASP A 177 -4.00 4.47 15.34
N PRO A 178 -4.08 4.83 16.63
CA PRO A 178 -3.31 5.92 17.20
C PRO A 178 -1.80 5.64 17.21
N GLU A 179 -1.41 4.38 17.11
CA GLU A 179 0.00 3.98 17.07
C GLU A 179 0.60 4.05 15.66
N PHE A 180 -0.25 4.12 14.62
CA PHE A 180 0.24 4.21 13.26
C PHE A 180 0.66 5.65 12.92
N PRO A 181 1.89 5.85 12.41
CA PRO A 181 2.47 7.19 12.32
C PRO A 181 1.90 8.09 11.23
N ILE A 182 1.14 7.54 10.27
CA ILE A 182 0.56 8.31 9.18
C ILE A 182 -0.92 8.56 9.46
N SER A 183 -1.26 9.81 9.72
CA SER A 183 -2.66 10.23 9.84
C SER A 183 -3.16 10.82 8.52
N LEU A 184 -4.41 10.49 8.16
CA LEU A 184 -5.10 11.16 7.07
C LEU A 184 -5.91 12.33 7.63
N PRO A 185 -5.98 13.45 6.91
CA PRO A 185 -6.76 14.62 7.38
C PRO A 185 -8.25 14.30 7.53
N ILE A 186 -8.76 13.36 6.76
CA ILE A 186 -10.12 12.85 6.85
C ILE A 186 -10.08 11.33 6.75
N ILE A 187 -10.71 10.67 7.72
CA ILE A 187 -10.86 9.23 7.73
C ILE A 187 -12.27 8.92 7.26
N PRO A 188 -12.44 8.21 6.11
CA PRO A 188 -13.77 7.90 5.61
C PRO A 188 -14.51 6.93 6.53
N GLU A 189 -15.78 7.21 6.79
CA GLU A 189 -16.69 6.22 7.34
C GLU A 189 -17.18 5.28 6.23
N GLU A 190 -17.57 4.05 6.57
CA GLU A 190 -18.07 3.06 5.60
C GLU A 190 -19.18 3.63 4.71
N LYS A 191 -20.11 4.39 5.30
CA LYS A 191 -21.20 5.05 4.56
C LYS A 191 -20.73 6.15 3.58
N GLN A 192 -19.50 6.64 3.71
CA GLN A 192 -18.91 7.68 2.84
C GLN A 192 -18.13 7.07 1.67
N MET A 193 -17.93 5.75 1.69
CA MET A 193 -17.26 5.03 0.61
C MET A 193 -18.24 4.66 -0.50
N PHE A 194 -17.76 4.74 -1.74
CA PHE A 194 -18.41 4.11 -2.88
C PHE A 194 -17.75 2.77 -3.17
N ASP A 195 -18.53 1.73 -3.14
CA ASP A 195 -18.10 0.42 -3.63
C ASP A 195 -17.96 0.45 -5.15
N LEU A 196 -16.99 -0.29 -5.65
CA LEU A 196 -16.90 -0.63 -7.07
C LEU A 196 -18.04 -1.62 -7.37
N GLY A 197 -19.18 -1.10 -7.79
CA GLY A 197 -20.38 -1.91 -8.02
C GLY A 197 -20.14 -3.05 -9.02
N GLY A 198 -20.74 -4.21 -8.77
CA GLY A 198 -20.57 -5.40 -9.61
C GLY A 198 -19.33 -6.23 -9.29
N ASN A 199 -18.76 -6.87 -10.30
CA ASN A 199 -17.50 -7.62 -10.18
C ASN A 199 -16.37 -6.77 -10.79
N PRO A 200 -15.59 -6.02 -10.01
CA PRO A 200 -14.48 -5.24 -10.50
C PRO A 200 -13.37 -6.18 -10.98
N PHE A 201 -13.26 -6.26 -12.30
CA PHE A 201 -12.32 -7.13 -12.97
C PHE A 201 -11.01 -6.40 -13.23
N GLU A 202 -9.91 -7.05 -12.92
CA GLU A 202 -8.58 -6.53 -13.16
C GLU A 202 -7.77 -7.49 -14.01
N PHE A 203 -6.99 -6.94 -14.92
CA PHE A 203 -6.18 -7.69 -15.86
C PHE A 203 -4.77 -7.09 -15.96
N GLY A 204 -3.77 -7.96 -16.05
CA GLY A 204 -2.41 -7.54 -16.33
C GLY A 204 -1.67 -8.56 -17.18
N ALA A 205 -0.66 -8.06 -17.92
CA ALA A 205 0.24 -8.91 -18.70
C ALA A 205 1.65 -8.30 -18.77
N PHE A 206 2.64 -9.14 -18.93
CA PHE A 206 4.00 -8.70 -19.17
C PHE A 206 4.72 -9.58 -20.18
N LEU A 207 5.70 -8.99 -20.85
CA LEU A 207 6.65 -9.68 -21.70
C LEU A 207 8.06 -9.34 -21.21
N GLU A 208 8.84 -10.37 -20.92
CA GLU A 208 10.22 -10.24 -20.44
C GLU A 208 11.17 -10.96 -21.40
N ARG A 209 12.33 -10.37 -21.59
CA ARG A 209 13.41 -10.98 -22.34
C ARG A 209 14.70 -10.95 -21.53
N SER A 210 15.29 -12.14 -21.33
CA SER A 210 16.59 -12.28 -20.68
C SER A 210 17.73 -12.21 -21.70
N PHE A 211 18.82 -11.57 -21.30
CA PHE A 211 20.08 -11.41 -22.03
C PHE A 211 21.24 -11.92 -21.18
N SER A 212 22.42 -12.00 -21.73
CA SER A 212 23.62 -12.42 -20.98
C SER A 212 23.99 -11.45 -19.84
N MET A 213 23.59 -10.18 -19.93
CA MET A 213 23.92 -9.13 -18.97
C MET A 213 22.71 -8.56 -18.22
N GLY A 214 21.58 -9.28 -18.23
CA GLY A 214 20.39 -8.82 -17.54
C GLY A 214 19.09 -9.17 -18.23
N ASP A 215 18.04 -8.45 -17.94
CA ASP A 215 16.70 -8.63 -18.48
C ASP A 215 16.01 -7.29 -18.78
N LEU A 216 14.97 -7.35 -19.59
CA LEU A 216 14.09 -6.23 -19.89
C LEU A 216 12.66 -6.73 -19.90
N ARG A 217 11.77 -6.01 -19.22
CA ARG A 217 10.33 -6.29 -19.09
C ARG A 217 9.50 -5.12 -19.56
N LEU A 218 8.47 -5.43 -20.35
CA LEU A 218 7.36 -4.54 -20.65
C LEU A 218 6.11 -5.09 -19.96
N SER A 219 5.32 -4.24 -19.32
CA SER A 219 4.10 -4.64 -18.63
C SER A 219 2.94 -3.70 -18.93
N PHE A 220 1.74 -4.26 -18.80
CA PHE A 220 0.47 -3.54 -18.85
C PHE A 220 -0.43 -4.06 -17.72
N PHE A 221 -1.14 -3.15 -17.07
CA PHE A 221 -2.15 -3.48 -16.08
C PHE A 221 -3.35 -2.54 -16.22
N GLN A 222 -4.55 -3.08 -16.08
CA GLN A 222 -5.79 -2.34 -15.97
C GLN A 222 -6.54 -2.83 -14.73
N GLY A 223 -6.86 -1.91 -13.84
CA GLY A 223 -7.52 -2.21 -12.59
C GLY A 223 -7.99 -0.96 -11.89
N TYR A 224 -7.92 -0.97 -10.57
CA TYR A 224 -8.36 0.13 -9.73
C TYR A 224 -7.28 0.49 -8.72
N ASP A 225 -7.28 1.74 -8.27
CA ASP A 225 -6.40 2.20 -7.21
C ASP A 225 -6.58 1.35 -5.95
N ARG A 226 -5.48 1.02 -5.27
CA ARG A 226 -5.49 0.26 -4.01
C ARG A 226 -5.76 1.15 -2.80
N MET A 227 -5.61 2.46 -2.97
CA MET A 227 -5.93 3.48 -1.98
C MET A 227 -7.15 4.25 -2.44
N PHE A 228 -8.07 4.54 -1.53
CA PHE A 228 -9.23 5.38 -1.82
C PHE A 228 -8.80 6.83 -2.09
N ASN A 229 -9.56 7.53 -2.91
CA ASN A 229 -9.40 8.94 -3.22
C ASN A 229 -10.68 9.70 -2.90
N PHE A 230 -10.53 11.00 -2.73
CA PHE A 230 -11.65 11.92 -2.61
C PHE A 230 -12.41 12.00 -3.95
N THR A 231 -13.69 11.65 -3.95
CA THR A 231 -14.53 11.55 -5.15
C THR A 231 -15.49 12.73 -5.29
N GLY A 232 -15.84 13.40 -4.16
CA GLY A 232 -16.70 14.58 -4.18
C GLY A 232 -17.41 14.86 -2.89
N ILE A 233 -18.32 15.83 -2.92
CA ILE A 233 -19.07 16.30 -1.77
C ILE A 233 -20.57 16.33 -2.10
N ASN A 234 -21.39 15.84 -1.17
CA ASN A 234 -22.81 16.17 -1.11
C ASN A 234 -23.08 17.15 0.03
N ALA A 235 -23.93 18.11 -0.20
CA ALA A 235 -24.41 19.04 0.81
C ALA A 235 -25.93 18.90 0.97
N TRP A 236 -26.39 18.82 2.20
CA TRP A 236 -27.80 18.69 2.51
C TRP A 236 -28.19 19.63 3.64
N GLY A 237 -29.36 20.27 3.50
CA GLY A 237 -29.96 21.10 4.52
C GLY A 237 -31.48 21.15 4.39
N GLN A 238 -32.17 21.30 5.51
CA GLN A 238 -33.63 21.40 5.58
C GLN A 238 -34.05 22.47 6.59
N GLY A 239 -35.01 23.32 6.23
CA GLY A 239 -35.54 24.38 7.10
C GLY A 239 -34.44 25.29 7.64
N ALA A 240 -34.32 25.42 8.94
CA ALA A 240 -33.32 26.29 9.58
C ALA A 240 -31.86 25.82 9.36
N SER A 241 -31.61 24.61 8.87
CA SER A 241 -30.26 24.13 8.57
C SER A 241 -29.76 24.51 7.17
N LEU A 242 -30.54 25.24 6.38
CA LEU A 242 -30.10 25.75 5.07
C LEU A 242 -28.92 26.72 5.16
N ASP A 243 -28.79 27.46 6.25
CA ASP A 243 -27.66 28.35 6.49
C ASP A 243 -26.37 27.61 6.85
N ARG A 244 -26.49 26.36 7.30
CA ARG A 244 -25.37 25.50 7.67
C ARG A 244 -25.65 24.08 7.19
N PRO A 245 -25.52 23.84 5.89
CA PRO A 245 -25.80 22.52 5.33
C PRO A 245 -24.85 21.46 5.90
N ARG A 246 -25.37 20.28 6.10
CA ARG A 246 -24.58 19.10 6.42
C ARG A 246 -23.78 18.69 5.20
N LEU A 247 -22.50 18.39 5.39
CA LEU A 247 -21.61 17.95 4.32
C LEU A 247 -21.34 16.45 4.46
N ASP A 248 -21.45 15.76 3.36
CA ASP A 248 -21.02 14.39 3.17
C ASP A 248 -19.81 14.39 2.23
N ILE A 249 -18.65 14.07 2.76
CA ILE A 249 -17.42 13.92 1.98
C ILE A 249 -17.36 12.48 1.51
N LEU A 250 -17.21 12.27 0.21
CA LEU A 250 -17.32 10.97 -0.42
C LEU A 250 -15.99 10.51 -0.99
N PHE A 251 -15.73 9.23 -0.85
CA PHE A 251 -14.51 8.58 -1.29
C PHE A 251 -14.83 7.39 -2.18
N GLY A 252 -13.91 7.06 -3.07
CA GLY A 252 -14.04 5.93 -4.00
C GLY A 252 -12.68 5.47 -4.48
N TYR A 253 -12.68 4.56 -5.43
CA TYR A 253 -11.48 4.04 -6.07
C TYR A 253 -11.48 4.43 -7.54
N ARG A 254 -10.40 5.04 -8.01
CA ARG A 254 -10.22 5.42 -9.41
C ARG A 254 -9.92 4.18 -10.25
N LYS A 255 -10.37 4.18 -11.48
CA LYS A 255 -9.93 3.20 -12.48
C LYS A 255 -8.58 3.65 -13.03
N THR A 256 -7.64 2.73 -13.13
CA THR A 256 -6.25 3.04 -13.48
C THR A 256 -5.72 2.04 -14.52
N ASP A 257 -5.17 2.59 -15.59
CA ASP A 257 -4.41 1.89 -16.61
C ASP A 257 -2.91 2.18 -16.40
N VAL A 258 -2.07 1.14 -16.47
CA VAL A 258 -0.63 1.25 -16.23
C VAL A 258 0.16 0.64 -17.38
N MET A 259 1.16 1.37 -17.87
CA MET A 259 2.17 0.87 -18.78
C MET A 259 3.53 0.92 -18.10
N GLY A 260 4.23 -0.20 -18.07
CA GLY A 260 5.47 -0.35 -17.33
C GLY A 260 6.65 -0.81 -18.17
N LEU A 261 7.81 -0.33 -17.79
CA LEU A 261 9.12 -0.75 -18.31
C LEU A 261 10.01 -1.05 -17.10
N GLY A 262 10.57 -2.25 -17.02
CA GLY A 262 11.49 -2.64 -15.96
C GLY A 262 12.66 -3.44 -16.52
N GLY A 263 13.75 -3.54 -15.76
CA GLY A 263 14.88 -4.36 -16.16
C GLY A 263 16.06 -4.28 -15.22
N THR A 264 16.95 -5.23 -15.42
CA THR A 264 18.19 -5.42 -14.66
C THR A 264 19.38 -5.41 -15.59
N ILE A 265 20.46 -4.74 -15.18
CA ILE A 265 21.75 -4.78 -15.84
C ILE A 265 22.76 -5.32 -14.82
N LEU A 266 23.42 -6.40 -15.20
CA LEU A 266 24.48 -7.06 -14.43
C LEU A 266 25.84 -6.69 -14.96
N SER A 267 26.72 -6.25 -14.07
CA SER A 267 28.15 -6.02 -14.35
C SER A 267 28.99 -6.78 -13.33
N GLU A 268 30.29 -6.90 -13.56
CA GLU A 268 31.23 -7.49 -12.58
C GLU A 268 31.30 -6.69 -11.27
N TRP A 269 31.00 -5.39 -11.32
CA TRP A 269 31.20 -4.47 -10.20
C TRP A 269 29.91 -3.99 -9.56
N PHE A 270 28.79 -4.02 -10.28
CA PHE A 270 27.52 -3.51 -9.81
C PHE A 270 26.35 -4.17 -10.53
N THR A 271 25.22 -4.16 -9.86
CA THR A 271 23.91 -4.47 -10.43
C THR A 271 23.07 -3.19 -10.44
N VAL A 272 22.50 -2.83 -11.60
CA VAL A 272 21.53 -1.74 -11.71
C VAL A 272 20.19 -2.33 -12.08
N ARG A 273 19.15 -1.96 -11.32
CA ARG A 273 17.75 -2.30 -11.59
C ARG A 273 16.98 -0.99 -11.77
N GLY A 274 16.02 -1.00 -12.66
CA GLY A 274 15.20 0.18 -12.89
C GLY A 274 13.79 -0.19 -13.30
N ASP A 275 12.82 0.50 -12.71
CA ASP A 275 11.41 0.36 -13.03
C ASP A 275 10.81 1.74 -13.28
N PHE A 276 10.02 1.84 -14.34
CA PHE A 276 9.29 3.02 -14.74
C PHE A 276 7.87 2.65 -15.11
N ALA A 277 6.89 3.41 -14.62
CA ALA A 277 5.48 3.21 -14.94
C ALA A 277 4.78 4.52 -15.27
N LEU A 278 3.94 4.49 -16.29
CA LEU A 278 2.99 5.53 -16.65
C LEU A 278 1.60 5.10 -16.21
N PHE A 279 0.89 5.97 -15.53
CA PHE A 279 -0.44 5.75 -14.99
C PHE A 279 -1.42 6.75 -15.59
N GLY A 280 -2.55 6.25 -16.09
CA GLY A 280 -3.71 7.05 -16.45
C GLY A 280 -4.86 6.68 -15.52
N THR A 281 -5.28 7.57 -14.63
CA THR A 281 -6.28 7.29 -13.60
C THR A 281 -7.45 8.26 -13.67
N HIS A 282 -8.66 7.76 -13.41
CA HIS A 282 -9.88 8.58 -13.44
C HIS A 282 -10.94 8.09 -12.47
N ASP A 283 -11.73 9.02 -11.94
CA ASP A 283 -12.90 8.69 -11.13
C ASP A 283 -13.92 7.88 -11.94
N VAL A 284 -14.43 6.81 -11.32
CA VAL A 284 -15.47 5.96 -11.94
C VAL A 284 -16.89 6.44 -11.63
N ASN A 285 -17.04 7.23 -10.57
CA ASN A 285 -18.32 7.73 -10.09
C ASN A 285 -18.59 9.15 -10.58
N ASN A 286 -19.13 9.29 -11.80
CA ASN A 286 -19.51 10.59 -12.36
C ASN A 286 -20.77 11.17 -11.69
N ASN A 287 -21.59 10.33 -11.07
CA ASN A 287 -22.75 10.70 -10.30
C ASN A 287 -22.58 10.21 -8.86
N ILE A 288 -22.28 11.12 -7.96
CA ILE A 288 -22.12 10.86 -6.52
C ILE A 288 -23.40 11.12 -5.73
N GLY A 289 -24.50 11.48 -6.42
CA GLY A 289 -25.81 11.64 -5.80
C GLY A 289 -26.23 10.34 -5.11
N ARG A 290 -26.64 10.45 -3.87
CA ARG A 290 -27.15 9.32 -3.08
C ARG A 290 -28.22 9.79 -2.12
N TYR A 291 -28.97 8.85 -1.58
CA TYR A 291 -29.98 9.13 -0.58
C TYR A 291 -29.32 9.51 0.76
N HIS A 292 -29.82 10.57 1.36
CA HIS A 292 -29.55 10.93 2.74
C HIS A 292 -30.88 10.98 3.48
N ASP A 293 -31.03 10.16 4.52
CA ASP A 293 -32.29 9.99 5.25
C ASP A 293 -33.50 9.68 4.33
N GLY A 294 -33.26 8.97 3.20
CA GLY A 294 -34.28 8.57 2.24
C GLY A 294 -34.49 9.53 1.06
N GLU A 295 -33.77 10.67 1.04
CA GLU A 295 -33.87 11.66 -0.03
C GLU A 295 -32.63 11.66 -0.93
N LEU A 296 -32.83 11.83 -2.24
CA LEU A 296 -31.73 11.81 -3.24
C LEU A 296 -31.09 13.20 -3.35
N TYR A 297 -29.77 13.27 -3.26
CA TYR A 297 -28.99 14.46 -3.62
C TYR A 297 -28.99 14.62 -5.14
N SER A 298 -29.78 15.57 -5.68
CA SER A 298 -29.99 15.67 -7.12
C SER A 298 -29.89 17.08 -7.70
N GLN A 299 -29.78 18.11 -6.87
CA GLN A 299 -29.77 19.50 -7.33
C GLN A 299 -28.36 19.98 -7.65
N SER A 300 -28.24 20.81 -8.70
CA SER A 300 -26.98 21.45 -9.05
C SER A 300 -26.76 22.74 -8.23
N LEU A 301 -25.48 23.11 -8.04
CA LEU A 301 -25.12 24.35 -7.39
C LEU A 301 -25.73 25.58 -8.09
N ASN A 302 -25.86 25.54 -9.41
CA ASN A 302 -26.46 26.61 -10.21
C ASN A 302 -27.95 26.79 -9.92
N GLU A 303 -28.71 25.72 -9.71
CA GLU A 303 -30.12 25.76 -9.34
C GLU A 303 -30.30 26.35 -7.94
N TYR A 304 -29.43 26.02 -7.01
CA TYR A 304 -29.43 26.61 -5.68
C TYR A 304 -29.10 28.10 -5.72
N ALA A 305 -28.05 28.50 -6.43
CA ALA A 305 -27.66 29.91 -6.56
C ALA A 305 -28.75 30.73 -7.21
N TYR A 306 -29.42 30.20 -8.22
CA TYR A 306 -30.56 30.82 -8.86
C TYR A 306 -31.74 30.99 -7.89
N ALA A 307 -32.11 29.94 -7.17
CA ALA A 307 -33.19 30.01 -6.18
C ALA A 307 -32.89 30.98 -5.06
N ALA A 308 -31.66 31.05 -4.59
CA ALA A 308 -31.22 31.99 -3.56
C ALA A 308 -31.27 33.47 -4.02
N THR A 309 -30.96 33.74 -5.31
CA THR A 309 -31.01 35.11 -5.88
C THR A 309 -32.41 35.61 -6.14
N GLU A 310 -33.35 34.72 -6.51
CA GLU A 310 -34.74 35.07 -6.80
C GLU A 310 -35.61 35.19 -5.53
N GLY A 311 -35.05 35.00 -4.35
CA GLY A 311 -35.78 35.09 -3.07
C GLY A 311 -36.89 34.05 -2.96
N ILE A 312 -36.79 32.96 -3.71
CA ILE A 312 -37.75 31.85 -3.69
C ILE A 312 -37.51 31.06 -2.39
N ALA A 313 -38.30 31.36 -1.38
CA ALA A 313 -38.42 30.59 -0.13
C ALA A 313 -38.97 29.16 -0.40
N ALA A 314 -38.82 28.67 -1.59
CA ALA A 314 -39.52 27.50 -2.13
C ALA A 314 -38.83 26.15 -1.83
N TYR A 315 -37.61 26.17 -1.30
CA TYR A 315 -36.95 24.91 -1.00
C TYR A 315 -36.90 24.72 0.53
N ASP A 316 -37.80 23.93 1.05
CA ASP A 316 -37.72 23.44 2.42
C ASP A 316 -36.49 22.55 2.64
N SER A 317 -35.86 22.08 1.55
CA SER A 317 -34.66 21.24 1.58
C SER A 317 -33.69 21.60 0.45
N LEU A 318 -32.40 21.50 0.73
CA LEU A 318 -31.29 21.68 -0.21
C LEU A 318 -30.52 20.38 -0.35
N HIS A 319 -30.37 19.90 -1.58
CA HIS A 319 -29.58 18.73 -1.91
C HIS A 319 -28.64 19.06 -3.07
N LEU A 320 -27.34 19.17 -2.78
CA LEU A 320 -26.31 19.49 -3.76
C LEU A 320 -25.36 18.32 -3.90
N SER A 321 -24.99 17.98 -5.11
CA SER A 321 -24.03 16.92 -5.42
C SER A 321 -22.90 17.48 -6.27
N TYR A 322 -21.69 17.33 -5.82
CA TYR A 322 -20.50 17.92 -6.42
C TYR A 322 -19.40 16.89 -6.65
N PRO A 323 -19.43 16.17 -7.78
CA PRO A 323 -18.41 15.18 -8.11
C PRO A 323 -17.10 15.85 -8.52
N MET A 324 -15.98 15.30 -8.09
CA MET A 324 -14.65 15.74 -8.52
C MET A 324 -14.37 15.44 -9.98
N ASN A 325 -14.80 14.28 -10.48
CA ASN A 325 -14.50 13.80 -11.83
C ASN A 325 -13.01 13.95 -12.16
N GLU A 326 -12.17 13.51 -11.23
CA GLU A 326 -10.72 13.62 -11.34
C GLU A 326 -10.21 12.73 -12.48
N ASN A 327 -9.29 13.26 -13.30
CA ASN A 327 -8.62 12.53 -14.37
C ASN A 327 -7.16 12.97 -14.41
N VAL A 328 -6.23 12.04 -14.21
CA VAL A 328 -4.82 12.33 -13.97
C VAL A 328 -3.93 11.35 -14.73
N ASP A 329 -2.94 11.89 -15.46
CA ASP A 329 -1.80 11.14 -15.94
C ASP A 329 -0.60 11.46 -15.07
N TYR A 330 0.10 10.42 -14.57
CA TYR A 330 1.31 10.57 -13.77
C TYR A 330 2.30 9.45 -14.07
N PHE A 331 3.52 9.62 -13.63
CA PHE A 331 4.53 8.57 -13.70
C PHE A 331 5.17 8.31 -12.34
N GLN A 332 5.71 7.12 -12.18
CA GLN A 332 6.58 6.75 -11.08
C GLN A 332 7.82 6.06 -11.64
N THR A 333 8.96 6.32 -11.03
CA THR A 333 10.22 5.66 -11.38
C THR A 333 11.01 5.30 -10.14
N THR A 334 11.64 4.14 -10.16
CA THR A 334 12.59 3.71 -9.14
C THR A 334 13.83 3.17 -9.83
N ILE A 335 15.00 3.66 -9.45
CA ILE A 335 16.29 3.18 -9.91
C ILE A 335 17.09 2.73 -8.71
N GLN A 336 17.63 1.52 -8.76
CA GLN A 336 18.43 0.92 -7.70
C GLN A 336 19.79 0.52 -8.26
N MET A 337 20.83 0.78 -7.49
CA MET A 337 22.18 0.28 -7.75
C MET A 337 22.68 -0.46 -6.52
N GLU A 338 23.24 -1.63 -6.74
CA GLU A 338 23.88 -2.46 -5.72
C GLU A 338 25.31 -2.76 -6.11
N THR A 339 26.23 -2.65 -5.16
CA THR A 339 27.64 -2.97 -5.35
C THR A 339 28.25 -3.52 -4.07
N GLU A 340 29.24 -4.39 -4.21
CA GLU A 340 30.03 -4.88 -3.11
C GLU A 340 31.25 -3.95 -2.91
N LEU A 341 31.37 -3.37 -1.71
CA LEU A 341 32.50 -2.57 -1.29
C LEU A 341 33.59 -3.46 -0.65
N PRO A 342 34.84 -2.96 -0.45
CA PRO A 342 35.84 -3.70 0.29
C PRO A 342 35.33 -4.19 1.65
N TYR A 343 35.82 -5.35 2.07
CA TYR A 343 35.44 -6.02 3.32
C TYR A 343 34.03 -6.65 3.31
N ASP A 344 33.54 -7.08 2.13
CA ASP A 344 32.24 -7.75 1.94
C ASP A 344 31.07 -6.91 2.45
N ILE A 345 31.13 -5.60 2.26
CA ILE A 345 30.03 -4.68 2.56
C ILE A 345 29.17 -4.52 1.33
N ILE A 346 27.89 -4.88 1.41
CA ILE A 346 26.91 -4.64 0.35
C ILE A 346 26.39 -3.22 0.51
N PHE A 347 26.57 -2.41 -0.53
CA PHE A 347 26.03 -1.06 -0.62
C PHE A 347 24.91 -1.01 -1.64
N THR A 348 23.73 -0.60 -1.21
CA THR A 348 22.57 -0.39 -2.08
C THR A 348 22.14 1.07 -2.01
N THR A 349 21.87 1.67 -3.14
CA THR A 349 21.22 2.98 -3.24
C THR A 349 20.01 2.89 -4.14
N GLN A 350 18.93 3.59 -3.76
CA GLN A 350 17.69 3.64 -4.52
C GLN A 350 17.21 5.08 -4.63
N PHE A 351 16.82 5.48 -5.83
CA PHE A 351 16.19 6.77 -6.11
C PHE A 351 14.76 6.52 -6.55
N PHE A 352 13.81 7.17 -5.90
CA PHE A 352 12.39 7.15 -6.26
C PHE A 352 11.91 8.55 -6.63
N HIS A 353 11.09 8.64 -7.67
CA HIS A 353 10.43 9.88 -8.07
C HIS A 353 9.08 9.62 -8.70
N TYR A 354 8.08 10.47 -8.38
CA TYR A 354 6.85 10.56 -9.13
C TYR A 354 6.46 12.02 -9.40
N ASP A 355 5.75 12.24 -10.52
CA ASP A 355 5.14 13.55 -10.79
C ASP A 355 3.90 13.39 -11.67
N THR A 356 3.05 14.40 -11.61
CA THR A 356 1.80 14.50 -12.35
C THR A 356 2.04 15.18 -13.69
N LEU A 357 1.77 14.48 -14.80
CA LEU A 357 1.93 14.97 -16.17
C LEU A 357 0.74 15.84 -16.58
N ASN A 358 -0.47 15.32 -16.39
CA ASN A 358 -1.72 16.01 -16.68
C ASN A 358 -2.66 15.88 -15.48
N TYR A 359 -3.42 16.93 -15.21
CA TYR A 359 -4.42 16.94 -14.16
C TYR A 359 -5.66 17.70 -14.60
N SER A 360 -6.82 17.10 -14.44
CA SER A 360 -8.09 17.77 -14.62
C SER A 360 -9.10 17.29 -13.58
N SER A 361 -9.91 18.20 -13.08
CA SER A 361 -11.02 17.91 -12.16
C SER A 361 -12.06 19.00 -12.24
N ASN A 362 -13.24 18.74 -11.70
CA ASN A 362 -14.19 19.81 -11.42
C ASN A 362 -13.66 20.73 -10.33
N ILE A 363 -14.03 22.00 -10.40
CA ILE A 363 -13.71 22.99 -9.35
C ILE A 363 -14.69 22.78 -8.20
N LEU A 364 -14.20 22.57 -6.99
CA LEU A 364 -15.04 22.56 -5.81
C LEU A 364 -15.56 23.98 -5.52
N PRO A 365 -16.83 24.13 -5.14
CA PRO A 365 -17.36 25.43 -4.76
C PRO A 365 -16.69 25.89 -3.46
N ILE A 366 -15.80 26.85 -3.58
CA ILE A 366 -15.14 27.49 -2.44
C ILE A 366 -15.91 28.77 -2.17
N ASN A 367 -16.91 28.70 -1.32
CA ASN A 367 -17.53 29.88 -0.74
C ASN A 367 -17.66 29.66 0.77
N ASP A 368 -17.95 30.74 1.51
CA ASP A 368 -18.09 30.75 2.97
C ASP A 368 -19.16 29.80 3.51
N THR A 369 -19.95 29.16 2.61
CA THR A 369 -21.01 28.23 2.96
C THR A 369 -20.55 26.78 3.08
N ILE A 370 -19.37 26.41 2.54
CA ILE A 370 -18.83 25.06 2.65
C ILE A 370 -17.54 25.09 3.48
N ASN A 371 -17.68 24.80 4.76
CA ASN A 371 -16.54 24.64 5.66
C ASN A 371 -16.26 23.14 5.83
N ILE A 372 -15.18 22.65 5.22
CA ILE A 372 -14.74 21.26 5.39
C ILE A 372 -13.80 21.23 6.59
N PRO A 373 -14.15 20.51 7.68
CA PRO A 373 -13.27 20.38 8.84
C PRO A 373 -11.89 19.86 8.43
N ASN A 374 -10.83 20.45 8.98
CA ASN A 374 -9.42 20.13 8.71
C ASN A 374 -8.89 20.51 7.31
N PHE A 375 -9.70 21.10 6.43
CA PHE A 375 -9.23 21.70 5.19
C PHE A 375 -9.34 23.23 5.30
N ASN A 376 -8.22 23.88 5.34
CA ASN A 376 -8.16 25.33 5.35
C ASN A 376 -8.12 25.83 3.90
N PHE A 377 -9.29 26.04 3.30
CA PHE A 377 -9.39 26.66 1.99
C PHE A 377 -9.22 28.16 2.14
N ALA A 378 -8.02 28.67 1.91
CA ALA A 378 -7.85 30.10 1.75
C ALA A 378 -8.64 30.54 0.51
N SER A 379 -9.54 31.50 0.68
CA SER A 379 -10.39 32.03 -0.39
C SER A 379 -9.56 32.36 -1.64
N GLY A 380 -9.78 31.62 -2.73
CA GLY A 380 -9.21 31.88 -4.06
C GLY A 380 -7.95 31.09 -4.44
N SER A 381 -7.41 30.18 -3.62
CA SER A 381 -6.13 29.50 -3.93
C SER A 381 -6.16 27.97 -3.84
N PHE A 382 -7.31 27.34 -3.60
CA PHE A 382 -7.38 25.90 -3.55
C PHE A 382 -7.25 25.29 -4.95
N ASN A 383 -6.17 24.54 -5.15
CA ASN A 383 -5.98 23.71 -6.34
C ASN A 383 -6.20 22.25 -5.98
N PRO A 384 -7.25 21.59 -6.53
CA PRO A 384 -7.52 20.17 -6.26
C PRO A 384 -6.34 19.25 -6.57
N LYS A 385 -5.46 19.64 -7.49
CA LYS A 385 -4.21 18.93 -7.79
C LYS A 385 -3.34 18.68 -6.55
N ASN A 386 -3.40 19.58 -5.55
CA ASN A 386 -2.61 19.45 -4.32
C ASN A 386 -3.10 18.32 -3.40
N LEU A 387 -4.34 17.85 -3.61
CA LEU A 387 -4.89 16.68 -2.90
C LEU A 387 -4.56 15.36 -3.58
N PHE A 388 -4.10 15.41 -4.83
CA PHE A 388 -3.82 14.20 -5.57
C PHE A 388 -2.71 13.39 -4.89
N THR A 389 -3.01 12.13 -4.65
CA THR A 389 -2.05 11.12 -4.20
C THR A 389 -2.19 9.89 -5.09
N PRO A 390 -1.08 9.31 -5.58
CA PRO A 390 -1.11 8.05 -6.30
C PRO A 390 -1.78 6.96 -5.47
N GLY A 391 -2.77 6.29 -6.05
CA GLY A 391 -3.47 5.20 -5.37
C GLY A 391 -2.94 3.81 -5.73
N LEU A 392 -2.02 3.76 -6.71
CA LEU A 392 -1.41 2.54 -7.23
C LEU A 392 0.10 2.76 -7.43
N GLY A 393 0.88 1.66 -7.44
CA GLY A 393 2.33 1.68 -7.55
C GLY A 393 3.02 1.55 -6.20
N THR A 394 4.16 2.22 -6.03
CA THR A 394 4.95 2.08 -4.79
C THR A 394 4.34 2.77 -3.58
N PRO A 395 4.38 2.13 -2.39
CA PRO A 395 3.97 2.76 -1.15
C PRO A 395 4.73 4.04 -0.78
N LEU A 396 5.96 4.24 -1.26
CA LEU A 396 6.74 5.46 -1.03
C LEU A 396 6.03 6.73 -1.53
N ALA A 397 5.18 6.62 -2.56
CA ALA A 397 4.42 7.74 -3.10
C ALA A 397 3.48 8.40 -2.08
N VAL A 398 3.10 7.68 -1.01
CA VAL A 398 2.31 8.24 0.10
C VAL A 398 3.16 9.11 1.03
N LEU A 399 4.47 8.84 1.10
CA LEU A 399 5.40 9.56 1.98
C LEU A 399 5.99 10.79 1.33
N SER A 400 6.43 10.68 0.07
CA SER A 400 7.14 11.75 -0.63
C SER A 400 7.03 11.58 -2.15
N LYS A 401 7.22 12.70 -2.86
CA LYS A 401 7.35 12.74 -4.32
C LYS A 401 8.73 12.32 -4.80
N GLN A 402 9.77 12.50 -3.97
CA GLN A 402 11.14 12.24 -4.37
C GLN A 402 12.00 11.82 -3.19
N THR A 403 12.52 10.60 -3.22
CA THR A 403 13.34 10.06 -2.14
C THR A 403 14.64 9.44 -2.65
N VAL A 404 15.66 9.51 -1.80
CA VAL A 404 16.88 8.73 -1.94
C VAL A 404 17.02 7.83 -0.73
N LEU A 405 17.31 6.57 -0.99
CA LEU A 405 17.55 5.55 0.03
C LEU A 405 18.97 5.02 -0.13
N PHE A 406 19.65 4.82 1.00
CA PHE A 406 20.95 4.15 1.08
C PHE A 406 20.85 3.01 2.09
N SER A 407 21.47 1.88 1.77
CA SER A 407 21.61 0.75 2.68
C SER A 407 23.04 0.25 2.66
N LEU A 408 23.57 -0.08 3.84
CA LEU A 408 24.83 -0.75 4.04
C LEU A 408 24.58 -2.02 4.84
N GLU A 409 24.94 -3.15 4.27
CA GLU A 409 24.77 -4.44 4.89
C GLU A 409 26.10 -5.17 5.00
N LYS A 410 26.35 -5.79 6.16
CA LYS A 410 27.51 -6.66 6.36
C LYS A 410 27.19 -7.80 7.29
N THR A 411 27.72 -8.99 6.96
CA THR A 411 27.68 -10.17 7.83
C THR A 411 29.01 -10.37 8.55
N PHE A 412 28.93 -10.89 9.76
CA PHE A 412 30.04 -11.17 10.66
C PHE A 412 29.86 -12.55 11.29
N LEU A 413 30.90 -13.03 11.99
CA LEU A 413 30.85 -14.30 12.76
C LEU A 413 30.38 -15.49 11.90
N ASP A 414 31.03 -15.70 10.77
CA ASP A 414 30.66 -16.76 9.81
C ASP A 414 29.17 -16.74 9.43
N ASN A 415 28.67 -15.55 9.13
CA ASN A 415 27.28 -15.22 8.76
C ASN A 415 26.24 -15.34 9.89
N GLN A 416 26.65 -15.50 11.13
CA GLN A 416 25.72 -15.55 12.27
C GLN A 416 25.19 -14.18 12.67
N LEU A 417 25.95 -13.09 12.44
CA LEU A 417 25.54 -11.72 12.75
C LEU A 417 25.44 -10.90 11.48
N LYS A 418 24.25 -10.43 11.15
CA LYS A 418 23.99 -9.52 10.05
C LYS A 418 23.67 -8.14 10.59
N ILE A 419 24.37 -7.13 10.13
CA ILE A 419 24.13 -5.71 10.46
C ILE A 419 23.69 -4.99 9.19
N ASN A 420 22.60 -4.24 9.29
CA ASN A 420 22.13 -3.36 8.24
C ASN A 420 21.91 -1.95 8.78
N ILE A 421 22.38 -0.96 8.02
CA ILE A 421 22.12 0.47 8.24
C ILE A 421 21.36 0.98 7.04
N LEU A 422 20.16 1.50 7.26
CA LEU A 422 19.29 2.08 6.25
C LEU A 422 19.14 3.57 6.49
N SER A 423 19.13 4.37 5.44
CA SER A 423 18.74 5.77 5.49
C SER A 423 17.87 6.13 4.29
N LEU A 424 16.79 6.83 4.56
CA LEU A 424 15.89 7.37 3.55
C LEU A 424 15.80 8.89 3.75
N PHE A 425 15.93 9.64 2.66
CA PHE A 425 15.85 11.09 2.64
C PHE A 425 14.76 11.55 1.70
N ASP A 426 13.86 12.39 2.20
CA ASP A 426 12.95 13.16 1.37
C ASP A 426 13.70 14.39 0.82
N ILE A 427 13.82 14.46 -0.49
CA ILE A 427 14.49 15.54 -1.22
C ILE A 427 13.50 16.32 -2.10
N ALA A 428 12.20 16.06 -1.96
CA ALA A 428 11.16 16.76 -2.69
C ALA A 428 11.01 18.19 -2.18
N ASN A 429 11.36 19.20 -3.00
CA ASN A 429 11.14 20.60 -2.60
C ASN A 429 9.66 20.95 -2.67
N PRO A 430 9.02 21.38 -1.56
CA PRO A 430 7.60 21.69 -1.53
C PRO A 430 7.23 22.99 -2.28
N GLU A 431 8.18 23.92 -2.47
CA GLU A 431 7.94 25.21 -3.12
C GLU A 431 8.28 25.18 -4.62
N ASP A 432 9.31 24.43 -5.01
CA ASP A 432 9.82 24.43 -6.39
C ASP A 432 10.56 23.13 -6.68
N SER A 433 9.97 22.26 -7.48
CA SER A 433 10.58 20.99 -7.90
C SER A 433 11.88 21.15 -8.70
N THR A 434 12.22 22.37 -9.15
CA THR A 434 13.45 22.67 -9.91
C THR A 434 14.60 23.10 -9.01
N LYS A 435 14.37 23.39 -7.72
CA LYS A 435 15.42 23.78 -6.78
C LYS A 435 16.13 22.57 -6.18
N THR A 436 17.44 22.70 -6.09
CA THR A 436 18.39 21.66 -5.71
C THR A 436 18.29 21.20 -4.26
N PHE A 437 18.38 19.89 -4.09
CA PHE A 437 18.80 19.09 -2.93
C PHE A 437 18.76 19.79 -1.56
N ASP A 438 17.57 19.97 -1.02
CA ASP A 438 17.39 20.20 0.40
C ASP A 438 16.75 18.95 1.01
N ILE A 439 17.24 18.50 2.15
CA ILE A 439 16.68 17.36 2.87
C ILE A 439 15.54 17.89 3.74
N TRP A 440 14.31 17.50 3.39
CA TRP A 440 13.11 17.91 4.12
C TRP A 440 12.71 16.92 5.21
N GLY A 441 12.98 15.64 4.99
CA GLY A 441 12.74 14.57 5.95
C GLY A 441 13.78 13.49 5.88
N SER A 442 13.96 12.77 6.95
CA SER A 442 14.90 11.65 7.03
C SER A 442 14.37 10.53 7.92
N LEU A 443 14.68 9.29 7.53
CA LEU A 443 14.53 8.10 8.33
C LEU A 443 15.88 7.37 8.39
N TRP A 444 16.33 7.06 9.59
CA TRP A 444 17.53 6.27 9.84
C TRP A 444 17.15 4.98 10.55
N GLY A 445 17.55 3.86 10.00
CA GLY A 445 17.34 2.53 10.55
C GLY A 445 18.68 1.85 10.82
N PHE A 446 18.78 1.20 11.95
CA PHE A 446 19.83 0.24 12.28
C PHE A 446 19.18 -1.08 12.65
N THR A 447 19.63 -2.18 12.05
CA THR A 447 19.15 -3.53 12.39
C THR A 447 20.33 -4.47 12.58
N ALA A 448 20.30 -5.22 13.64
CA ALA A 448 21.23 -6.31 13.94
C ALA A 448 20.43 -7.62 14.10
N GLU A 449 20.71 -8.60 13.26
CA GLU A 449 20.13 -9.94 13.32
C GLU A 449 21.20 -10.93 13.73
N TYR A 450 20.93 -11.73 14.77
CA TYR A 450 21.85 -12.73 15.26
C TYR A 450 21.21 -14.11 15.28
N ASP A 451 21.80 -15.04 14.54
CA ASP A 451 21.40 -16.44 14.52
C ASP A 451 22.01 -17.17 15.72
N VAL A 452 21.22 -17.24 16.80
CA VAL A 452 21.62 -17.92 18.04
C VAL A 452 21.84 -19.41 17.79
N THR A 453 20.95 -19.99 16.98
CA THR A 453 21.05 -21.37 16.45
C THR A 453 20.49 -21.36 15.02
N GLN A 454 20.55 -22.51 14.33
CA GLN A 454 19.95 -22.68 13.00
C GLN A 454 18.44 -22.36 12.97
N ASN A 455 17.76 -22.48 14.10
CA ASN A 455 16.32 -22.32 14.23
C ASN A 455 15.91 -21.08 15.05
N LEU A 456 16.84 -20.42 15.73
CA LEU A 456 16.53 -19.32 16.64
C LEU A 456 17.31 -18.07 16.24
N LYS A 457 16.57 -17.01 15.90
CA LYS A 457 17.09 -15.70 15.53
C LYS A 457 16.66 -14.65 16.54
N PHE A 458 17.57 -13.77 16.90
CA PHE A 458 17.32 -12.55 17.66
C PHE A 458 17.51 -11.34 16.73
N LEU A 459 16.59 -10.38 16.79
CA LEU A 459 16.68 -9.13 16.06
C LEU A 459 16.59 -7.94 17.01
N LEU A 460 17.49 -6.97 16.80
CA LEU A 460 17.45 -5.64 17.42
C LEU A 460 17.38 -4.61 16.30
N GLY A 461 16.36 -3.75 16.32
CA GLY A 461 16.18 -2.65 15.39
C GLY A 461 16.05 -1.31 16.12
N ILE A 462 16.59 -0.26 15.55
CA ILE A 462 16.38 1.13 16.00
C ILE A 462 16.01 1.94 14.76
N THR A 463 14.92 2.68 14.83
CA THR A 463 14.48 3.58 13.76
C THR A 463 14.32 4.99 14.33
N ASN A 464 14.93 5.97 13.67
CA ASN A 464 14.79 7.39 14.00
C ASN A 464 14.25 8.13 12.78
N ILE A 465 13.17 8.88 12.98
CA ILE A 465 12.49 9.64 11.93
C ILE A 465 12.51 11.11 12.31
N LYS A 466 12.85 11.96 11.35
CA LYS A 466 12.89 13.40 11.57
C LYS A 466 12.40 14.15 10.33
N GLY A 467 11.50 15.10 10.53
CA GLY A 467 11.09 16.09 9.56
C GLY A 467 11.75 17.44 9.78
N LYS A 468 11.49 18.38 8.91
CA LYS A 468 12.06 19.73 8.95
C LYS A 468 11.05 20.71 9.58
N ASP A 469 11.49 21.43 10.60
CA ASP A 469 10.63 22.34 11.38
C ASP A 469 10.10 23.53 10.59
N ASP A 470 10.79 23.96 9.55
CA ASP A 470 10.45 25.07 8.67
C ASP A 470 9.73 24.62 7.38
N HIS A 471 9.20 23.38 7.35
CA HIS A 471 8.39 22.91 6.24
C HIS A 471 7.11 23.77 6.12
N PRO A 472 6.73 24.27 4.89
CA PRO A 472 5.55 25.12 4.70
C PRO A 472 4.25 24.52 5.24
N ASP A 473 4.08 23.20 5.13
CA ASP A 473 2.94 22.43 5.64
C ASP A 473 3.33 21.59 6.86
N LYS A 474 4.00 22.19 7.84
CA LYS A 474 4.63 21.50 8.98
C LYS A 474 3.73 20.43 9.63
N GLU A 475 2.45 20.73 9.86
CA GLU A 475 1.51 19.84 10.56
C GLU A 475 1.03 18.68 9.69
N LEU A 476 0.97 18.86 8.38
CA LEU A 476 0.53 17.84 7.42
C LEU A 476 1.69 17.07 6.79
N TYR A 477 2.93 17.56 7.00
CA TYR A 477 4.10 16.92 6.44
C TYR A 477 4.38 15.56 7.08
N ARG A 478 4.46 14.52 6.27
CA ARG A 478 4.52 13.13 6.74
C ARG A 478 5.66 12.84 7.70
N PHE A 479 6.86 13.32 7.42
CA PHE A 479 8.00 13.07 8.29
C PHE A 479 7.86 13.75 9.66
N ASN A 480 7.25 14.94 9.74
CA ASN A 480 6.94 15.59 11.01
C ASN A 480 5.90 14.79 11.81
N GLN A 481 4.85 14.28 11.14
CA GLN A 481 3.84 13.43 11.78
C GLN A 481 4.45 12.14 12.33
N MET A 482 5.43 11.57 11.60
CA MET A 482 6.08 10.30 11.94
C MET A 482 7.21 10.43 12.97
N GLU A 483 7.64 11.61 13.38
CA GLU A 483 8.75 11.78 14.34
C GLU A 483 8.53 11.02 15.65
N SER A 484 7.30 11.05 16.17
CA SER A 484 6.92 10.35 17.39
C SER A 484 7.03 8.83 17.28
N PHE A 485 6.98 8.29 16.06
CA PHE A 485 7.14 6.87 15.79
C PHE A 485 8.60 6.39 15.79
N SER A 486 9.56 7.23 16.08
CA SER A 486 10.94 6.79 16.29
C SER A 486 10.98 5.75 17.41
N HIS A 487 11.55 4.56 17.14
CA HIS A 487 11.38 3.40 18.01
C HIS A 487 12.58 2.49 18.10
N ILE A 488 12.58 1.67 19.14
CA ILE A 488 13.39 0.46 19.27
C ILE A 488 12.50 -0.76 19.07
N ARG A 489 13.02 -1.77 18.37
CA ARG A 489 12.34 -3.04 18.08
C ARG A 489 13.22 -4.22 18.49
N MET A 490 12.64 -5.23 19.14
CA MET A 490 13.28 -6.49 19.48
C MET A 490 12.39 -7.65 19.06
N GLU A 491 12.98 -8.66 18.44
CA GLU A 491 12.27 -9.88 18.04
C GLU A 491 13.06 -11.11 18.44
N ILE A 492 12.33 -12.15 18.82
CA ILE A 492 12.85 -13.51 19.00
C ILE A 492 12.03 -14.40 18.09
N LYS A 493 12.66 -14.90 17.03
CA LYS A 493 12.01 -15.70 16.00
C LYS A 493 12.52 -17.12 15.99
N TYR A 494 11.62 -18.09 16.18
CA TYR A 494 11.93 -19.51 16.13
C TYR A 494 11.35 -20.13 14.85
N PHE A 495 12.20 -20.71 14.03
CA PHE A 495 11.86 -21.38 12.77
C PHE A 495 11.74 -22.90 12.96
N PHE A 496 10.81 -23.56 12.26
CA PHE A 496 10.59 -24.99 12.31
C PHE A 496 10.29 -25.59 10.94
#